data_b3dac08000d5bd5607f6c93ea7e64ecb
#
_entry.id   b3dac08000d5bd5607f6c93ea7e64ecb
#
_cell.length_a   1.000
_cell.length_b   1.000
_cell.length_c   1.000
_cell.angle_alpha   90.00
_cell.angle_beta   90.00
_cell.angle_gamma   90.00
#
_symmetry.space_group_name_H-M   'P 1'
#
loop_
_entity.id
_entity.type
_entity.pdbx_description
1 polymer ?
#
loop_
_entity_poly.entity_id
_entity_poly.type
_entity_poly.pdbx_seq_one_letter_code
_entity_poly.pdbx_strand_id
1 'polypeptide(L)'
;MTKENAKEAILTAAREAAMAYGYGGINFRDLAETVGIKAASINYYFPNKAALGEAVAKRYWEDIARDLEAISADAQDPVEALRQYPGIFRASLERDNRICLSSFMATEYDELPQPVLKQVQAFADVNVAWLGKELTAAKVISPAESEARARAIYAAVAGAQIVARSRSNIALFDSLMESYRAAGLLPG
;
A
#
# COMPACT_ATOMS: atom_id res chain seq x y z
N MET A 1 26.18 -4.27 14.36
CA MET A 1 24.75 -4.01 14.14
C MET A 1 23.97 -4.62 15.30
N THR A 2 23.09 -3.86 15.97
CA THR A 2 22.25 -4.41 17.04
C THR A 2 21.22 -5.39 16.45
N LYS A 3 20.62 -6.27 17.31
CA LYS A 3 19.59 -7.22 16.84
C LYS A 3 18.40 -6.50 16.18
N GLU A 4 17.97 -5.40 16.76
CA GLU A 4 16.85 -4.59 16.27
C GLU A 4 17.18 -3.96 14.92
N ASN A 5 18.36 -3.37 14.77
CA ASN A 5 18.82 -2.80 13.51
C ASN A 5 18.92 -3.85 12.38
N ALA A 6 19.31 -5.09 12.70
CA ALA A 6 19.37 -6.16 11.72
C ALA A 6 17.98 -6.58 11.22
N LYS A 7 17.01 -6.72 12.14
CA LYS A 7 15.61 -7.03 11.78
C LYS A 7 15.00 -5.95 10.89
N GLU A 8 15.20 -4.68 11.24
CA GLU A 8 14.72 -3.55 10.45
C GLU A 8 15.36 -3.49 9.06
N ALA A 9 16.68 -3.73 8.97
CA ALA A 9 17.36 -3.77 7.67
C ALA A 9 16.83 -4.90 6.77
N ILE A 10 16.55 -6.09 7.35
CA ILE A 10 15.94 -7.21 6.61
C ILE A 10 14.54 -6.84 6.11
N LEU A 11 13.69 -6.24 6.97
CA LEU A 11 12.34 -5.83 6.60
C LEU A 11 12.36 -4.77 5.49
N THR A 12 13.25 -3.79 5.58
CA THR A 12 13.42 -2.75 4.57
C THR A 12 13.84 -3.35 3.23
N ALA A 13 14.89 -4.18 3.22
CA ALA A 13 15.36 -4.84 2.00
C ALA A 13 14.28 -5.76 1.39
N ALA A 14 13.55 -6.50 2.22
CA ALA A 14 12.47 -7.38 1.78
C ALA A 14 11.28 -6.58 1.20
N ARG A 15 10.95 -5.41 1.78
CA ARG A 15 9.94 -4.49 1.24
C ARG A 15 10.32 -4.00 -0.15
N GLU A 16 11.58 -3.54 -0.34
CA GLU A 16 12.06 -3.05 -1.63
C GLU A 16 12.04 -4.18 -2.70
N ALA A 17 12.49 -5.38 -2.34
CA ALA A 17 12.43 -6.55 -3.22
C ALA A 17 10.98 -6.91 -3.60
N ALA A 18 10.06 -6.89 -2.63
CA ALA A 18 8.66 -7.19 -2.86
C ALA A 18 7.94 -6.10 -3.67
N MET A 19 8.28 -4.83 -3.48
CA MET A 19 7.76 -3.74 -4.32
C MET A 19 8.26 -3.83 -5.77
N ALA A 20 9.45 -4.42 -5.99
CA ALA A 20 10.01 -4.61 -7.31
C ALA A 20 9.45 -5.83 -8.04
N TYR A 21 9.33 -6.95 -7.33
CA TYR A 21 9.17 -8.29 -7.92
C TYR A 21 8.05 -9.10 -7.25
N GLY A 22 7.16 -8.47 -6.48
CA GLY A 22 6.09 -9.13 -5.76
C GLY A 22 6.58 -10.03 -4.61
N TYR A 23 5.73 -10.91 -4.12
CA TYR A 23 6.09 -11.90 -3.10
C TYR A 23 7.22 -12.82 -3.59
N GLY A 24 7.25 -13.12 -4.90
CA GLY A 24 8.32 -13.88 -5.55
C GLY A 24 9.72 -13.31 -5.30
N GLY A 25 9.83 -11.96 -5.24
CA GLY A 25 11.09 -11.26 -5.01
C GLY A 25 11.71 -11.41 -3.62
N ILE A 26 10.97 -11.92 -2.64
CA ILE A 26 11.49 -12.17 -1.28
C ILE A 26 12.34 -13.45 -1.31
N ASN A 27 13.67 -13.29 -1.36
CA ASN A 27 14.65 -14.37 -1.35
C ASN A 27 15.70 -14.15 -0.25
N PHE A 28 15.86 -15.11 0.66
CA PHE A 28 16.74 -14.96 1.83
C PHE A 28 18.21 -14.80 1.47
N ARG A 29 18.67 -15.42 0.37
CA ARG A 29 20.06 -15.30 -0.08
C ARG A 29 20.35 -13.89 -0.57
N ASP A 30 19.49 -13.36 -1.43
CA ASP A 30 19.65 -12.04 -2.03
C ASP A 30 19.47 -10.93 -0.96
N LEU A 31 18.54 -11.13 -0.02
CA LEU A 31 18.36 -10.23 1.11
C LEU A 31 19.57 -10.22 2.04
N ALA A 32 20.18 -11.38 2.28
CA ALA A 32 21.38 -11.49 3.12
C ALA A 32 22.55 -10.75 2.49
N GLU A 33 22.72 -10.85 1.18
CA GLU A 33 23.73 -10.10 0.42
C GLU A 33 23.47 -8.59 0.50
N THR A 34 22.23 -8.16 0.26
CA THR A 34 21.82 -6.74 0.34
C THR A 34 22.07 -6.13 1.72
N VAL A 35 21.78 -6.88 2.79
CA VAL A 35 21.93 -6.41 4.18
C VAL A 35 23.36 -6.58 4.69
N GLY A 36 24.21 -7.36 4.02
CA GLY A 36 25.58 -7.64 4.42
C GLY A 36 25.67 -8.62 5.60
N ILE A 37 24.78 -9.61 5.68
CA ILE A 37 24.73 -10.63 6.73
C ILE A 37 24.75 -12.06 6.13
N LYS A 38 24.91 -13.08 6.95
CA LYS A 38 24.78 -14.47 6.50
C LYS A 38 23.30 -14.81 6.32
N ALA A 39 22.95 -15.59 5.28
CA ALA A 39 21.59 -16.05 5.05
C ALA A 39 20.97 -16.79 6.26
N ALA A 40 21.77 -17.58 6.99
CA ALA A 40 21.36 -18.23 8.23
C ALA A 40 20.91 -17.23 9.31
N SER A 41 21.42 -15.98 9.29
CA SER A 41 21.02 -14.95 10.23
C SER A 41 19.60 -14.45 9.98
N ILE A 42 19.11 -14.48 8.73
CA ILE A 42 17.71 -14.12 8.43
C ILE A 42 16.76 -15.12 9.07
N ASN A 43 17.07 -16.43 9.01
CA ASN A 43 16.25 -17.47 9.63
C ASN A 43 16.10 -17.29 11.15
N TYR A 44 17.04 -16.63 11.80
CA TYR A 44 16.93 -16.31 13.23
C TYR A 44 15.80 -15.31 13.50
N TYR A 45 15.57 -14.36 12.61
CA TYR A 45 14.52 -13.34 12.75
C TYR A 45 13.19 -13.77 12.13
N PHE A 46 13.25 -14.48 11.01
CA PHE A 46 12.10 -14.93 10.25
C PHE A 46 12.30 -16.41 9.87
N PRO A 47 11.56 -17.33 10.48
CA PRO A 47 11.80 -18.76 10.34
C PRO A 47 11.60 -19.28 8.92
N ASN A 48 10.84 -18.56 8.08
CA ASN A 48 10.61 -18.89 6.68
C ASN A 48 10.15 -17.65 5.89
N LYS A 49 10.06 -17.79 4.55
CA LYS A 49 9.62 -16.75 3.64
C LYS A 49 8.21 -16.23 3.96
N ALA A 50 7.29 -17.11 4.39
CA ALA A 50 5.93 -16.72 4.72
C ALA A 50 5.89 -15.76 5.93
N ALA A 51 6.67 -16.05 6.98
CA ALA A 51 6.77 -15.19 8.15
C ALA A 51 7.40 -13.81 7.81
N LEU A 52 8.40 -13.79 6.93
CA LEU A 52 8.97 -12.53 6.45
C LEU A 52 7.97 -11.76 5.59
N GLY A 53 7.32 -12.42 4.64
CA GLY A 53 6.30 -11.81 3.77
C GLY A 53 5.12 -11.24 4.56
N GLU A 54 4.65 -11.97 5.59
CA GLU A 54 3.63 -11.48 6.52
C GLU A 54 4.08 -10.21 7.23
N ALA A 55 5.30 -10.21 7.79
CA ALA A 55 5.84 -9.06 8.50
C ALA A 55 6.01 -7.83 7.58
N VAL A 56 6.45 -8.04 6.34
CA VAL A 56 6.57 -6.98 5.33
C VAL A 56 5.21 -6.41 4.95
N ALA A 57 4.24 -7.25 4.63
CA ALA A 57 2.89 -6.81 4.26
C ALA A 57 2.17 -6.12 5.42
N LYS A 58 2.34 -6.64 6.65
CA LYS A 58 1.82 -6.03 7.87
C LYS A 58 2.41 -4.63 8.08
N ARG A 59 3.74 -4.52 8.07
CA ARG A 59 4.42 -3.23 8.24
C ARG A 59 3.97 -2.22 7.19
N TYR A 60 3.75 -2.67 5.96
CA TYR A 60 3.33 -1.81 4.87
C TYR A 60 1.96 -1.17 5.13
N TRP A 61 0.94 -1.95 5.51
CA TRP A 61 -0.37 -1.37 5.79
C TRP A 61 -0.40 -0.55 7.09
N GLU A 62 0.41 -0.90 8.09
CA GLU A 62 0.56 -0.11 9.31
C GLU A 62 1.19 1.27 9.03
N ASP A 63 2.18 1.34 8.11
CA ASP A 63 2.77 2.58 7.66
C ASP A 63 1.72 3.44 6.94
N ILE A 64 0.97 2.86 6.00
CA ILE A 64 -0.10 3.57 5.28
C ILE A 64 -1.22 4.04 6.22
N ALA A 65 -1.59 3.25 7.23
CA ALA A 65 -2.56 3.68 8.23
C ALA A 65 -2.09 4.95 8.96
N ARG A 66 -0.80 5.03 9.32
CA ARG A 66 -0.23 6.22 9.92
C ARG A 66 -0.20 7.42 8.96
N ASP A 67 0.15 7.18 7.70
CA ASP A 67 0.15 8.24 6.68
C ASP A 67 -1.27 8.78 6.45
N LEU A 68 -2.29 7.91 6.43
CA LEU A 68 -3.70 8.29 6.32
C LEU A 68 -4.17 9.13 7.53
N GLU A 69 -3.84 8.72 8.75
CA GLU A 69 -4.16 9.51 9.94
C GLU A 69 -3.40 10.84 9.97
N ALA A 70 -2.16 10.89 9.48
CA ALA A 70 -1.42 12.13 9.33
C ALA A 70 -2.10 13.08 8.33
N ILE A 71 -2.58 12.57 7.19
CA ILE A 71 -3.37 13.35 6.22
C ILE A 71 -4.62 13.95 6.90
N SER A 72 -5.35 13.16 7.70
CA SER A 72 -6.52 13.67 8.43
C SER A 72 -6.16 14.75 9.45
N ALA A 73 -5.00 14.63 10.10
CA ALA A 73 -4.55 15.58 11.12
C ALA A 73 -4.05 16.90 10.52
N ASP A 74 -3.42 16.86 9.34
CA ASP A 74 -2.79 18.01 8.69
C ASP A 74 -3.77 18.78 7.76
N ALA A 75 -4.82 18.11 7.26
CA ALA A 75 -5.82 18.71 6.38
C ALA A 75 -6.69 19.74 7.14
N GLN A 76 -7.08 20.81 6.46
CA GLN A 76 -7.96 21.84 7.02
C GLN A 76 -9.39 21.34 7.28
N ASP A 77 -9.84 20.40 6.43
CA ASP A 77 -11.15 19.78 6.53
C ASP A 77 -11.14 18.36 5.91
N PRO A 78 -12.17 17.53 6.15
CA PRO A 78 -12.22 16.17 5.59
C PRO A 78 -12.26 16.11 4.07
N VAL A 79 -12.72 17.15 3.37
CA VAL A 79 -12.71 17.20 1.89
C VAL A 79 -11.28 17.33 1.39
N GLU A 80 -10.47 18.16 2.04
CA GLU A 80 -9.05 18.29 1.71
C GLU A 80 -8.30 16.98 1.98
N ALA A 81 -8.58 16.28 3.09
CA ALA A 81 -8.01 14.97 3.37
C ALA A 81 -8.32 13.97 2.23
N LEU A 82 -9.58 13.93 1.78
CA LEU A 82 -10.01 13.07 0.66
C LEU A 82 -9.32 13.45 -0.66
N ARG A 83 -9.04 14.73 -0.90
CA ARG A 83 -8.27 15.17 -2.09
C ARG A 83 -6.83 14.70 -2.08
N GLN A 84 -6.22 14.59 -0.91
CA GLN A 84 -4.83 14.13 -0.73
C GLN A 84 -4.68 12.61 -0.84
N TYR A 85 -5.76 11.85 -0.62
CA TYR A 85 -5.76 10.38 -0.62
C TYR A 85 -5.05 9.74 -1.83
N PRO A 86 -5.30 10.14 -3.08
CA PRO A 86 -4.63 9.54 -4.25
C PRO A 86 -3.11 9.71 -4.22
N GLY A 87 -2.58 10.69 -3.48
CA GLY A 87 -1.15 10.95 -3.34
C GLY A 87 -0.37 9.77 -2.78
N ILE A 88 -0.99 8.95 -1.93
CA ILE A 88 -0.38 7.72 -1.39
C ILE A 88 -0.02 6.74 -2.52
N PHE A 89 -0.90 6.58 -3.50
CA PHE A 89 -0.69 5.70 -4.65
C PHE A 89 0.26 6.34 -5.66
N ARG A 90 0.13 7.65 -5.88
CA ARG A 90 0.98 8.43 -6.76
C ARG A 90 2.45 8.36 -6.35
N ALA A 91 2.75 8.45 -5.05
CA ALA A 91 4.11 8.38 -4.51
C ALA A 91 4.84 7.06 -4.88
N SER A 92 4.12 5.96 -5.04
CA SER A 92 4.71 4.71 -5.51
C SER A 92 5.10 4.78 -6.99
N LEU A 93 4.31 5.45 -7.84
CA LEU A 93 4.65 5.67 -9.26
C LEU A 93 5.88 6.57 -9.44
N GLU A 94 6.05 7.57 -8.58
CA GLU A 94 7.24 8.44 -8.56
C GLU A 94 8.51 7.66 -8.22
N ARG A 95 8.37 6.58 -7.45
CA ARG A 95 9.48 5.70 -7.08
C ARG A 95 9.65 4.58 -8.10
N ASP A 96 10.42 4.83 -9.16
CA ASP A 96 10.73 3.85 -10.22
C ASP A 96 9.50 3.19 -10.87
N ASN A 97 8.41 3.95 -11.03
CA ASN A 97 7.17 3.45 -11.63
C ASN A 97 6.63 2.20 -10.91
N ARG A 98 6.68 2.17 -9.56
CA ARG A 98 6.15 1.06 -8.74
C ARG A 98 4.64 1.23 -8.52
N ILE A 99 3.98 0.14 -8.16
CA ILE A 99 2.63 0.18 -7.58
C ILE A 99 2.71 -0.12 -6.08
N CYS A 100 1.62 0.14 -5.37
CA CYS A 100 1.58 -0.20 -3.95
C CYS A 100 1.81 -1.71 -3.75
N LEU A 101 2.53 -2.05 -2.69
CA LEU A 101 2.93 -3.43 -2.40
C LEU A 101 1.73 -4.38 -2.33
N SER A 102 0.67 -3.96 -1.62
CA SER A 102 -0.53 -4.80 -1.45
C SER A 102 -1.27 -5.03 -2.76
N SER A 103 -1.34 -4.03 -3.65
CA SER A 103 -1.92 -4.21 -4.99
C SER A 103 -1.09 -5.18 -5.83
N PHE A 104 0.25 -5.13 -5.71
CA PHE A 104 1.11 -6.07 -6.42
C PHE A 104 0.89 -7.50 -5.88
N MET A 105 1.00 -7.69 -4.58
CA MET A 105 0.82 -9.02 -3.97
C MET A 105 -0.58 -9.58 -4.21
N ALA A 106 -1.63 -8.75 -4.27
CA ALA A 106 -2.98 -9.22 -4.56
C ALA A 106 -3.10 -9.90 -5.94
N THR A 107 -2.25 -9.55 -6.90
CA THR A 107 -2.22 -10.22 -8.22
C THR A 107 -1.56 -11.61 -8.18
N GLU A 108 -0.85 -11.91 -7.10
CA GLU A 108 -0.18 -13.21 -6.86
C GLU A 108 -1.00 -14.08 -5.89
N TYR A 109 -2.33 -13.90 -5.84
CA TYR A 109 -3.24 -14.51 -4.84
C TYR A 109 -3.00 -16.00 -4.62
N ASP A 110 -2.85 -16.77 -5.70
CA ASP A 110 -2.71 -18.23 -5.64
C ASP A 110 -1.35 -18.68 -5.07
N GLU A 111 -0.35 -17.80 -5.07
CA GLU A 111 0.99 -18.06 -4.57
C GLU A 111 1.18 -17.58 -3.12
N LEU A 112 0.25 -16.78 -2.59
CA LEU A 112 0.39 -16.20 -1.27
C LEU A 112 0.04 -17.19 -0.15
N PRO A 113 0.93 -17.39 0.84
CA PRO A 113 0.57 -18.08 2.07
C PRO A 113 -0.55 -17.32 2.80
N GLN A 114 -1.44 -18.05 3.48
CA GLN A 114 -2.58 -17.48 4.20
C GLN A 114 -2.22 -16.32 5.16
N PRO A 115 -1.12 -16.37 5.94
CA PRO A 115 -0.72 -15.24 6.77
C PRO A 115 -0.43 -13.97 5.98
N VAL A 116 0.23 -14.09 4.82
CA VAL A 116 0.52 -12.94 3.93
C VAL A 116 -0.77 -12.40 3.32
N LEU A 117 -1.64 -13.26 2.82
CA LEU A 117 -2.92 -12.90 2.22
C LEU A 117 -3.78 -12.08 3.19
N LYS A 118 -3.83 -12.45 4.47
CA LYS A 118 -4.54 -11.68 5.51
C LYS A 118 -4.03 -10.25 5.63
N GLN A 119 -2.71 -10.04 5.54
CA GLN A 119 -2.14 -8.69 5.61
C GLN A 119 -2.42 -7.87 4.35
N VAL A 120 -2.45 -8.52 3.18
CA VAL A 120 -2.86 -7.88 1.92
C VAL A 120 -4.32 -7.43 1.97
N GLN A 121 -5.20 -8.24 2.54
CA GLN A 121 -6.60 -7.89 2.75
C GLN A 121 -6.77 -6.74 3.75
N ALA A 122 -6.02 -6.76 4.86
CA ALA A 122 -6.02 -5.70 5.86
C ALA A 122 -5.67 -4.32 5.27
N PHE A 123 -4.79 -4.27 4.27
CA PHE A 123 -4.50 -3.02 3.57
C PHE A 123 -5.76 -2.41 2.91
N ALA A 124 -6.54 -3.22 2.21
CA ALA A 124 -7.78 -2.75 1.60
C ALA A 124 -8.79 -2.29 2.65
N ASP A 125 -8.94 -3.05 3.73
CA ASP A 125 -9.86 -2.75 4.83
C ASP A 125 -9.51 -1.42 5.50
N VAL A 126 -8.23 -1.15 5.77
CA VAL A 126 -7.75 0.11 6.35
C VAL A 126 -8.07 1.30 5.44
N ASN A 127 -7.80 1.18 4.15
CA ASN A 127 -8.12 2.25 3.18
C ASN A 127 -9.62 2.52 3.10
N VAL A 128 -10.44 1.47 3.02
CA VAL A 128 -11.89 1.59 2.96
C VAL A 128 -12.46 2.20 4.24
N ALA A 129 -11.97 1.77 5.41
CA ALA A 129 -12.41 2.30 6.70
C ALA A 129 -12.08 3.80 6.83
N TRP A 130 -10.85 4.20 6.47
CA TRP A 130 -10.44 5.59 6.50
C TRP A 130 -11.26 6.45 5.53
N LEU A 131 -11.41 6.01 4.28
CA LEU A 131 -12.24 6.71 3.29
C LEU A 131 -13.69 6.86 3.77
N GLY A 132 -14.28 5.82 4.34
CA GLY A 132 -15.65 5.87 4.87
C GLY A 132 -15.81 6.87 6.01
N LYS A 133 -14.83 6.94 6.92
CA LYS A 133 -14.74 7.94 8.00
C LYS A 133 -14.71 9.36 7.43
N GLU A 134 -13.80 9.65 6.52
CA GLU A 134 -13.63 11.00 5.96
C GLU A 134 -14.81 11.41 5.08
N LEU A 135 -15.37 10.51 4.25
CA LEU A 135 -16.57 10.78 3.44
C LEU A 135 -17.79 11.17 4.32
N THR A 136 -17.96 10.47 5.44
CA THR A 136 -19.04 10.78 6.41
C THR A 136 -18.78 12.11 7.12
N ALA A 137 -17.55 12.37 7.54
CA ALA A 137 -17.17 13.62 8.19
C ALA A 137 -17.32 14.83 7.24
N ALA A 138 -16.98 14.64 5.97
CA ALA A 138 -17.16 15.65 4.92
C ALA A 138 -18.64 15.90 4.54
N LYS A 139 -19.56 15.07 5.02
CA LYS A 139 -21.01 15.12 4.69
C LYS A 139 -21.30 15.04 3.18
N VAL A 140 -20.41 14.42 2.42
CA VAL A 140 -20.59 14.24 0.97
C VAL A 140 -21.47 13.03 0.64
N ILE A 141 -21.71 12.16 1.63
CA ILE A 141 -22.53 10.96 1.49
C ILE A 141 -23.15 10.58 2.84
N SER A 142 -24.26 9.83 2.81
CA SER A 142 -24.84 9.30 4.03
C SER A 142 -23.98 8.20 4.66
N PRO A 143 -24.00 8.02 6.00
CA PRO A 143 -23.27 6.92 6.64
C PRO A 143 -23.62 5.53 6.10
N ALA A 144 -24.85 5.32 5.67
CA ALA A 144 -25.30 4.04 5.11
C ALA A 144 -24.66 3.70 3.74
N GLU A 145 -24.24 4.71 2.98
CA GLU A 145 -23.63 4.56 1.65
C GLU A 145 -22.10 4.69 1.69
N SER A 146 -21.52 5.11 2.83
CA SER A 146 -20.11 5.48 2.95
C SER A 146 -19.17 4.32 2.61
N GLU A 147 -19.48 3.11 3.05
CA GLU A 147 -18.65 1.93 2.79
C GLU A 147 -18.62 1.56 1.31
N ALA A 148 -19.78 1.58 0.63
CA ALA A 148 -19.84 1.28 -0.80
C ALA A 148 -19.07 2.30 -1.63
N ARG A 149 -19.19 3.60 -1.30
CA ARG A 149 -18.45 4.67 -1.94
C ARG A 149 -16.94 4.55 -1.66
N ALA A 150 -16.55 4.26 -0.43
CA ALA A 150 -15.16 4.06 -0.04
C ALA A 150 -14.49 2.92 -0.83
N ARG A 151 -15.18 1.79 -0.97
CA ARG A 151 -14.74 0.67 -1.81
C ARG A 151 -14.58 1.06 -3.28
N ALA A 152 -15.53 1.83 -3.82
CA ALA A 152 -15.46 2.31 -5.20
C ALA A 152 -14.27 3.25 -5.42
N ILE A 153 -14.02 4.17 -4.50
CA ILE A 153 -12.86 5.08 -4.55
C ILE A 153 -11.56 4.29 -4.48
N TYR A 154 -11.41 3.40 -3.49
CA TYR A 154 -10.22 2.57 -3.34
C TYR A 154 -9.92 1.77 -4.62
N ALA A 155 -10.91 1.08 -5.16
CA ALA A 155 -10.77 0.28 -6.38
C ALA A 155 -10.40 1.14 -7.59
N ALA A 156 -11.02 2.31 -7.74
CA ALA A 156 -10.74 3.22 -8.85
C ALA A 156 -9.31 3.78 -8.78
N VAL A 157 -8.86 4.23 -7.61
CA VAL A 157 -7.50 4.79 -7.42
C VAL A 157 -6.43 3.72 -7.61
N ALA A 158 -6.62 2.52 -7.03
CA ALA A 158 -5.71 1.39 -7.23
C ALA A 158 -5.66 0.94 -8.69
N GLY A 159 -6.80 0.87 -9.36
CA GLY A 159 -6.90 0.56 -10.79
C GLY A 159 -6.20 1.59 -11.66
N ALA A 160 -6.40 2.88 -11.38
CA ALA A 160 -5.72 3.97 -12.09
C ALA A 160 -4.18 3.88 -11.96
N GLN A 161 -3.68 3.50 -10.78
CA GLN A 161 -2.26 3.29 -10.55
C GLN A 161 -1.70 2.17 -11.45
N ILE A 162 -2.42 1.04 -11.57
CA ILE A 162 -2.01 -0.09 -12.43
C ILE A 162 -1.99 0.35 -13.91
N VAL A 163 -3.00 1.08 -14.36
CA VAL A 163 -3.08 1.59 -15.73
C VAL A 163 -1.94 2.56 -16.04
N ALA A 164 -1.66 3.51 -15.14
CA ALA A 164 -0.57 4.47 -15.29
C ALA A 164 0.80 3.77 -15.32
N ARG A 165 1.03 2.80 -14.42
CA ARG A 165 2.25 1.98 -14.40
C ARG A 165 2.47 1.24 -15.72
N SER A 166 1.42 0.60 -16.25
CA SER A 166 1.52 -0.18 -17.49
C SER A 166 1.99 0.64 -18.70
N ARG A 167 1.83 1.96 -18.62
CA ARG A 167 2.23 2.92 -19.65
C ARG A 167 3.45 3.76 -19.27
N SER A 168 4.02 3.52 -18.09
CA SER A 168 5.10 4.36 -17.51
C SER A 168 4.77 5.86 -17.58
N ASN A 169 3.52 6.21 -17.29
CA ASN A 169 2.98 7.55 -17.47
C ASN A 169 2.21 8.02 -16.22
N ILE A 170 2.89 8.74 -15.35
CA ILE A 170 2.30 9.28 -14.12
C ILE A 170 1.25 10.38 -14.41
N ALA A 171 1.40 11.13 -15.50
CA ALA A 171 0.42 12.14 -15.89
C ALA A 171 -0.93 11.51 -16.26
N LEU A 172 -0.95 10.26 -16.71
CA LEU A 172 -2.19 9.50 -16.91
C LEU A 172 -2.90 9.24 -15.58
N PHE A 173 -2.17 8.93 -14.49
CA PHE A 173 -2.76 8.80 -13.17
C PHE A 173 -3.43 10.11 -12.75
N ASP A 174 -2.72 11.22 -12.88
CA ASP A 174 -3.24 12.55 -12.53
C ASP A 174 -4.52 12.87 -13.32
N SER A 175 -4.51 12.62 -14.64
CA SER A 175 -5.69 12.81 -15.51
C SER A 175 -6.88 11.93 -15.13
N LEU A 176 -6.64 10.69 -14.69
CA LEU A 176 -7.70 9.81 -14.19
C LEU A 176 -8.28 10.34 -12.88
N MET A 177 -7.46 10.88 -11.97
CA MET A 177 -7.96 11.50 -10.74
C MET A 177 -8.85 12.71 -11.03
N GLU A 178 -8.48 13.56 -12.01
CA GLU A 178 -9.33 14.66 -12.48
C GLU A 178 -10.67 14.15 -13.04
N SER A 179 -10.63 13.11 -13.86
CA SER A 179 -11.83 12.49 -14.43
C SER A 179 -12.74 11.92 -13.35
N TYR A 180 -12.18 11.31 -12.29
CA TYR A 180 -12.96 10.78 -11.16
C TYR A 180 -13.59 11.90 -10.32
N ARG A 181 -12.92 13.06 -10.19
CA ARG A 181 -13.50 14.25 -9.55
C ARG A 181 -14.64 14.81 -10.41
N ALA A 182 -14.43 14.99 -11.71
CA ALA A 182 -15.45 15.47 -12.63
C ALA A 182 -16.69 14.56 -12.66
N ALA A 183 -16.50 13.25 -12.51
CA ALA A 183 -17.59 12.27 -12.43
C ALA A 183 -18.25 12.19 -11.04
N GLY A 184 -17.79 12.95 -10.05
CA GLY A 184 -18.31 12.94 -8.70
C GLY A 184 -17.96 11.67 -7.88
N LEU A 185 -16.99 10.87 -8.32
CA LEU A 185 -16.52 9.72 -7.58
C LEU A 185 -15.63 10.15 -6.41
N LEU A 186 -14.65 11.02 -6.68
CA LEU A 186 -13.83 11.68 -5.68
C LEU A 186 -14.38 13.08 -5.39
N PRO A 187 -14.27 13.58 -4.15
CA PRO A 187 -14.57 14.98 -3.85
C PRO A 187 -13.65 15.92 -4.65
N GLY A 188 -14.24 16.99 -5.16
CA GLY A 188 -13.57 18.03 -5.95
C GLY A 188 -12.79 19.03 -5.11
#